data_30ffb93a3eaa1afb8d5dd5865348608d
#
_entry.id   30ffb93a3eaa1afb8d5dd5865348608d
#
_cell.length_a   1.000
_cell.length_b   1.000
_cell.length_c   1.000
_cell.angle_alpha   90.00
_cell.angle_beta   90.00
_cell.angle_gamma   90.00
#
_symmetry.space_group_name_H-M   'P 1'
#
loop_
_entity.id
_entity.type
_entity.pdbx_description
1 polymer ?
#
loop_
_entity_poly.entity_id
_entity_poly.type
_entity_poly.pdbx_seq_one_letter_code
_entity_poly.pdbx_strand_id
1 'polypeptide(L)'
;LDADSVLSAETLRTLVREMEADPNLGLLQTVPRLAGGETLFARLQQFATAVYGPIVGRGIAAWQGDDGNYWGHNAIIRIRAFAAAAGLPTLPGKRPFGGAIMSHDFVEAALLRRAGWSVRMLPTLGGTWENSPPSLLDVAARDRRWAQGNIQHLAVIGARGFTWSNRARSEEHTSE
;
A
#
# COMPACT_ATOMS: atom_id res chain seq x y z
N LEU A 1 -4.04 -6.00 8.02
CA LEU A 1 -4.20 -4.93 9.00
C LEU A 1 -2.95 -4.81 9.83
N ASP A 2 -2.49 -3.59 10.06
CA ASP A 2 -1.44 -3.31 11.03
C ASP A 2 -2.01 -3.34 12.46
N ALA A 3 -1.14 -3.35 13.45
CA ALA A 3 -1.54 -3.49 14.85
C ALA A 3 -2.40 -2.32 15.36
N ASP A 4 -2.29 -1.16 14.73
CA ASP A 4 -3.04 0.07 15.01
C ASP A 4 -4.19 0.33 14.03
N SER A 5 -4.41 -0.57 13.08
CA SER A 5 -5.48 -0.46 12.09
C SER A 5 -6.80 -1.04 12.60
N VAL A 6 -7.88 -0.34 12.31
CA VAL A 6 -9.25 -0.76 12.64
C VAL A 6 -10.09 -0.83 11.38
N LEU A 7 -10.84 -1.90 11.24
CA LEU A 7 -11.79 -2.12 10.15
C LEU A 7 -13.18 -2.39 10.71
N SER A 8 -14.22 -1.71 10.20
CA SER A 8 -15.60 -2.03 10.58
C SER A 8 -16.04 -3.38 9.97
N ALA A 9 -16.95 -4.06 10.64
CA ALA A 9 -17.52 -5.31 10.13
C ALA A 9 -18.22 -5.12 8.78
N GLU A 10 -18.84 -3.98 8.55
CA GLU A 10 -19.48 -3.65 7.27
C GLU A 10 -18.46 -3.47 6.14
N THR A 11 -17.37 -2.76 6.43
CA THR A 11 -16.26 -2.59 5.49
C THR A 11 -15.67 -3.94 5.11
N LEU A 12 -15.42 -4.81 6.10
CA LEU A 12 -14.93 -6.16 5.85
C LEU A 12 -15.87 -6.98 4.95
N ARG A 13 -17.19 -6.94 5.24
CA ARG A 13 -18.19 -7.65 4.40
C ARG A 13 -18.20 -7.10 2.97
N THR A 14 -18.06 -5.80 2.81
CA THR A 14 -18.00 -5.18 1.48
C THR A 14 -16.76 -5.62 0.72
N LEU A 15 -15.59 -5.59 1.36
CA LEU A 15 -14.35 -6.08 0.75
C LEU A 15 -14.44 -7.54 0.32
N VAL A 16 -15.05 -8.40 1.15
CA VAL A 16 -15.27 -9.82 0.81
C VAL A 16 -16.19 -9.95 -0.40
N ARG A 17 -17.33 -9.23 -0.42
CA ARG A 17 -18.27 -9.26 -1.56
C ARG A 17 -17.61 -8.83 -2.87
N GLU A 18 -16.82 -7.75 -2.85
CA GLU A 18 -16.07 -7.29 -4.03
C GLU A 18 -15.05 -8.33 -4.50
N MET A 19 -14.34 -8.95 -3.57
CA MET A 19 -13.41 -10.04 -3.89
C MET A 19 -14.10 -11.28 -4.46
N GLU A 20 -15.29 -11.62 -4.00
CA GLU A 20 -16.07 -12.76 -4.51
C GLU A 20 -16.69 -12.45 -5.87
N ALA A 21 -17.10 -11.21 -6.10
CA ALA A 21 -17.70 -10.76 -7.36
C ALA A 21 -16.69 -10.77 -8.53
N ASP A 22 -15.40 -10.56 -8.24
CA ASP A 22 -14.36 -10.57 -9.27
C ASP A 22 -13.29 -11.65 -8.98
N PRO A 23 -13.35 -12.79 -9.68
CA PRO A 23 -12.38 -13.88 -9.49
C PRO A 23 -10.93 -13.51 -9.85
N ASN A 24 -10.70 -12.44 -10.64
CA ASN A 24 -9.38 -11.96 -11.05
C ASN A 24 -8.78 -10.95 -10.08
N LEU A 25 -9.58 -10.47 -9.12
CA LEU A 25 -9.10 -9.53 -8.12
C LEU A 25 -8.20 -10.25 -7.11
N GLY A 26 -6.93 -9.86 -7.08
CA GLY A 26 -5.92 -10.44 -6.18
C GLY A 26 -5.78 -9.66 -4.88
N LEU A 27 -5.92 -8.32 -4.95
CA LEU A 27 -5.80 -7.44 -3.80
C LEU A 27 -6.78 -6.28 -3.92
N LEU A 28 -7.44 -5.94 -2.82
CA LEU A 28 -8.34 -4.81 -2.71
C LEU A 28 -8.05 -4.06 -1.40
N GLN A 29 -7.68 -2.79 -1.52
CA GLN A 29 -7.38 -1.94 -0.36
C GLN A 29 -8.35 -0.78 -0.22
N THR A 30 -8.47 -0.28 1.00
CA THR A 30 -9.21 0.94 1.33
C THR A 30 -8.25 2.11 1.51
N VAL A 31 -8.79 3.31 1.64
CA VAL A 31 -8.05 4.49 2.10
C VAL A 31 -8.43 4.75 3.56
N PRO A 32 -7.59 4.40 4.53
CA PRO A 32 -7.91 4.58 5.93
C PRO A 32 -7.94 6.06 6.29
N ARG A 33 -8.75 6.38 7.30
CA ARG A 33 -8.77 7.71 7.92
C ARG A 33 -7.86 7.71 9.13
N LEU A 34 -7.07 8.74 9.29
CA LEU A 34 -6.31 8.92 10.52
C LEU A 34 -7.27 9.19 11.69
N ALA A 35 -7.05 8.52 12.81
CA ALA A 35 -7.83 8.64 14.03
C ALA A 35 -6.92 8.62 15.27
N GLY A 36 -7.46 8.92 16.44
CA GLY A 36 -6.74 8.81 17.71
C GLY A 36 -5.62 9.83 17.92
N GLY A 37 -5.60 10.93 17.18
CA GLY A 37 -4.58 11.97 17.33
C GLY A 37 -4.68 12.68 18.69
N GLU A 38 -3.70 12.47 19.58
CA GLU A 38 -3.65 13.08 20.92
C GLU A 38 -2.80 14.36 20.95
N THR A 39 -1.73 14.42 20.16
CA THR A 39 -0.87 15.61 20.05
C THR A 39 -1.42 16.62 19.05
N LEU A 40 -1.03 17.90 19.17
CA LEU A 40 -1.38 18.92 18.18
C LEU A 40 -0.90 18.52 16.79
N PHE A 41 0.29 17.97 16.68
CA PHE A 41 0.86 17.50 15.41
C PHE A 41 0.02 16.40 14.79
N ALA A 42 -0.33 15.36 15.55
CA ALA A 42 -1.18 14.27 15.08
C ALA A 42 -2.57 14.75 14.66
N ARG A 43 -3.17 15.70 15.40
CA ARG A 43 -4.47 16.31 15.05
C ARG A 43 -4.42 17.12 13.77
N LEU A 44 -3.32 17.85 13.54
CA LEU A 44 -3.12 18.59 12.28
C LEU A 44 -2.98 17.63 11.09
N GLN A 45 -2.24 16.54 11.24
CA GLN A 45 -2.16 15.49 10.21
C GLN A 45 -3.53 14.85 9.95
N GLN A 46 -4.26 14.50 11.01
CA GLN A 46 -5.61 13.96 10.92
C GLN A 46 -6.56 14.90 10.17
N PHE A 47 -6.52 16.20 10.48
CA PHE A 47 -7.31 17.22 9.79
C PHE A 47 -6.90 17.32 8.32
N ALA A 48 -5.61 17.44 8.02
CA ALA A 48 -5.11 17.52 6.65
C ALA A 48 -5.55 16.30 5.83
N THR A 49 -5.38 15.10 6.36
CA THR A 49 -5.79 13.85 5.70
C THR A 49 -7.30 13.76 5.51
N ALA A 50 -8.10 14.28 6.45
CA ALA A 50 -9.56 14.33 6.30
C ALA A 50 -10.01 15.25 5.15
N VAL A 51 -9.26 16.33 4.89
CA VAL A 51 -9.56 17.29 3.81
C VAL A 51 -9.04 16.78 2.46
N TYR A 52 -7.78 16.40 2.38
CA TYR A 52 -7.13 16.03 1.11
C TYR A 52 -7.30 14.55 0.75
N GLY A 53 -7.37 13.67 1.75
CA GLY A 53 -7.40 12.22 1.55
C GLY A 53 -8.48 11.74 0.58
N PRO A 54 -9.73 12.20 0.66
CA PRO A 54 -10.78 11.80 -0.28
C PRO A 54 -10.51 12.22 -1.73
N ILE A 55 -9.85 13.34 -1.95
CA ILE A 55 -9.50 13.84 -3.29
C ILE A 55 -8.34 13.03 -3.85
N VAL A 56 -7.27 12.91 -3.06
CA VAL A 56 -6.07 12.15 -3.43
C VAL A 56 -6.41 10.68 -3.66
N GLY A 57 -7.14 10.05 -2.74
CA GLY A 57 -7.52 8.65 -2.86
C GLY A 57 -8.35 8.36 -4.11
N ARG A 58 -9.30 9.23 -4.47
CA ARG A 58 -10.07 9.10 -5.73
C ARG A 58 -9.20 9.31 -6.96
N GLY A 59 -8.30 10.28 -6.93
CA GLY A 59 -7.37 10.54 -8.02
C GLY A 59 -6.45 9.34 -8.27
N ILE A 60 -5.85 8.79 -7.22
CA ILE A 60 -5.01 7.60 -7.30
C ILE A 60 -5.80 6.39 -7.79
N ALA A 61 -6.99 6.13 -7.23
CA ALA A 61 -7.82 5.01 -7.68
C ALA A 61 -8.22 5.11 -9.16
N ALA A 62 -8.58 6.32 -9.62
CA ALA A 62 -8.91 6.56 -11.02
C ALA A 62 -7.69 6.39 -11.94
N TRP A 63 -6.52 6.86 -11.50
CA TRP A 63 -5.27 6.70 -12.24
C TRP A 63 -4.81 5.25 -12.33
N GLN A 64 -4.91 4.53 -11.24
CA GLN A 64 -4.39 3.17 -11.13
C GLN A 64 -5.34 2.11 -11.72
N GLY A 65 -6.64 2.29 -11.61
CA GLY A 65 -7.61 1.29 -12.07
C GLY A 65 -7.35 -0.09 -11.48
N ASP A 66 -7.19 -1.09 -12.36
CA ASP A 66 -6.91 -2.49 -12.01
C ASP A 66 -5.43 -2.79 -11.74
N ASP A 67 -4.57 -1.84 -12.04
CA ASP A 67 -3.13 -1.92 -11.89
C ASP A 67 -2.62 -1.18 -10.65
N GLY A 68 -3.34 -1.22 -9.55
CA GLY A 68 -3.02 -0.48 -8.34
C GLY A 68 -1.70 -0.89 -7.68
N ASN A 69 -1.24 -0.03 -6.77
CA ASN A 69 -0.21 -0.37 -5.79
C ASN A 69 -0.84 -0.80 -4.48
N TYR A 70 -0.04 -1.35 -3.57
CA TYR A 70 -0.45 -1.73 -2.23
C TYR A 70 0.31 -0.89 -1.20
N TRP A 71 -0.41 -0.33 -0.23
CA TRP A 71 0.17 0.53 0.80
C TRP A 71 0.58 -0.21 2.08
N GLY A 72 0.37 -1.54 2.09
CA GLY A 72 0.80 -2.41 3.19
C GLY A 72 -0.27 -2.67 4.25
N HIS A 73 -1.36 -1.92 4.26
CA HIS A 73 -2.36 -2.01 5.32
C HIS A 73 -3.81 -1.85 4.80
N ASN A 74 -4.78 -2.15 5.66
CA ASN A 74 -6.22 -1.99 5.43
C ASN A 74 -6.71 -2.55 4.07
N ALA A 75 -6.26 -3.76 3.77
CA ALA A 75 -6.57 -4.47 2.54
C ALA A 75 -7.04 -5.91 2.80
N ILE A 76 -7.70 -6.47 1.79
CA ILE A 76 -7.98 -7.91 1.67
C ILE A 76 -7.18 -8.46 0.50
N ILE A 77 -6.58 -9.62 0.68
CA ILE A 77 -5.74 -10.28 -0.32
C ILE A 77 -6.26 -11.70 -0.55
N ARG A 78 -6.39 -12.08 -1.82
CA ARG A 78 -6.77 -13.44 -2.20
C ARG A 78 -5.64 -14.41 -1.91
N ILE A 79 -5.83 -15.34 -0.98
CA ILE A 79 -4.80 -16.27 -0.52
C ILE A 79 -4.12 -17.00 -1.68
N ARG A 80 -4.89 -17.52 -2.65
CA ARG A 80 -4.34 -18.23 -3.80
C ARG A 80 -3.44 -17.36 -4.69
N ALA A 81 -3.79 -16.07 -4.83
CA ALA A 81 -3.00 -15.12 -5.61
C ALA A 81 -1.68 -14.81 -4.89
N PHE A 82 -1.77 -14.53 -3.60
CA PHE A 82 -0.60 -14.24 -2.76
C PHE A 82 0.37 -15.43 -2.71
N ALA A 83 -0.14 -16.62 -2.41
CA ALA A 83 0.68 -17.84 -2.33
C ALA A 83 1.38 -18.20 -3.65
N ALA A 84 0.73 -17.91 -4.79
CA ALA A 84 1.28 -18.23 -6.10
C ALA A 84 2.28 -17.17 -6.63
N ALA A 85 2.14 -15.91 -6.24
CA ALA A 85 2.84 -14.80 -6.90
C ALA A 85 3.72 -13.95 -5.98
N ALA A 86 3.36 -13.78 -4.69
CA ALA A 86 3.97 -12.77 -3.84
C ALA A 86 5.22 -13.25 -3.06
N GLY A 87 5.89 -14.29 -3.50
CA GLY A 87 7.17 -14.74 -2.92
C GLY A 87 8.27 -13.70 -3.12
N LEU A 88 8.74 -13.09 -2.02
CA LEU A 88 9.77 -12.07 -2.05
C LEU A 88 11.18 -12.69 -2.09
N PRO A 89 12.04 -12.28 -3.03
CA PRO A 89 13.43 -12.67 -3.03
C PRO A 89 14.23 -11.89 -1.98
N THR A 90 15.33 -12.48 -1.51
CA THR A 90 16.35 -11.71 -0.81
C THR A 90 17.27 -11.07 -1.85
N LEU A 91 17.42 -9.74 -1.79
CA LEU A 91 18.26 -9.02 -2.73
C LEU A 91 19.75 -9.27 -2.44
N PRO A 92 20.58 -9.48 -3.48
CA PRO A 92 22.02 -9.64 -3.31
C PRO A 92 22.67 -8.33 -2.84
N GLY A 93 23.82 -8.46 -2.14
CA GLY A 93 24.60 -7.32 -1.68
C GLY A 93 24.30 -6.87 -0.26
N LYS A 94 24.90 -5.74 0.13
CA LYS A 94 24.76 -5.15 1.46
C LYS A 94 23.74 -4.02 1.47
N ARG A 95 23.18 -3.72 2.66
CA ARG A 95 22.38 -2.52 2.87
C ARG A 95 23.09 -1.26 2.39
N PRO A 96 22.41 -0.27 1.82
CA PRO A 96 20.93 -0.16 1.74
C PRO A 96 20.28 -0.89 0.56
N PHE A 97 21.02 -1.39 -0.42
CA PHE A 97 20.50 -1.94 -1.67
C PHE A 97 20.12 -3.43 -1.59
N GLY A 98 20.77 -4.20 -0.70
CA GLY A 98 20.59 -5.64 -0.56
C GLY A 98 19.91 -6.05 0.75
N GLY A 99 19.68 -7.37 0.91
CA GLY A 99 19.02 -7.98 2.06
C GLY A 99 17.51 -8.20 1.83
N ALA A 100 16.75 -8.39 2.91
CA ALA A 100 15.29 -8.50 2.84
C ALA A 100 14.67 -7.18 2.37
N ILE A 101 13.65 -7.26 1.51
CA ILE A 101 12.95 -6.10 0.99
C ILE A 101 12.11 -5.48 2.11
N MET A 102 12.34 -4.21 2.42
CA MET A 102 11.71 -3.52 3.56
C MET A 102 10.36 -2.89 3.22
N SER A 103 10.21 -2.30 2.01
CA SER A 103 8.92 -1.83 1.49
C SER A 103 8.38 -2.90 0.54
N HIS A 104 8.01 -4.04 1.11
CA HIS A 104 7.63 -5.22 0.34
C HIS A 104 6.27 -5.07 -0.34
N ASP A 105 5.38 -4.23 0.19
CA ASP A 105 4.01 -4.06 -0.25
C ASP A 105 3.90 -3.72 -1.74
N PHE A 106 4.71 -2.76 -2.19
CA PHE A 106 4.78 -2.38 -3.60
C PHE A 106 5.28 -3.51 -4.50
N VAL A 107 6.25 -4.27 -4.00
CA VAL A 107 6.80 -5.42 -4.73
C VAL A 107 5.77 -6.54 -4.82
N GLU A 108 5.04 -6.80 -3.73
CA GLU A 108 3.95 -7.78 -3.71
C GLU A 108 2.84 -7.41 -4.70
N ALA A 109 2.38 -6.15 -4.71
CA ALA A 109 1.42 -5.66 -5.69
C ALA A 109 1.94 -5.83 -7.13
N ALA A 110 3.20 -5.49 -7.38
CA ALA A 110 3.82 -5.67 -8.70
C ALA A 110 3.92 -7.14 -9.12
N LEU A 111 4.21 -8.04 -8.17
CA LEU A 111 4.23 -9.49 -8.41
C LEU A 111 2.85 -10.05 -8.70
N LEU A 112 1.82 -9.60 -7.98
CA LEU A 112 0.42 -9.96 -8.24
C LEU A 112 0.01 -9.54 -9.66
N ARG A 113 0.27 -8.27 -10.04
CA ARG A 113 -0.03 -7.77 -11.38
C ARG A 113 0.73 -8.53 -12.47
N ARG A 114 2.00 -8.82 -12.24
CA ARG A 114 2.81 -9.65 -13.16
C ARG A 114 2.21 -11.04 -13.40
N ALA A 115 1.55 -11.59 -12.38
CA ALA A 115 0.86 -12.87 -12.47
C ALA A 115 -0.56 -12.77 -13.05
N GLY A 116 -1.00 -11.57 -13.49
CA GLY A 116 -2.30 -11.34 -14.12
C GLY A 116 -3.45 -11.05 -13.14
N TRP A 117 -3.13 -10.81 -11.86
CA TRP A 117 -4.15 -10.42 -10.88
C TRP A 117 -4.37 -8.91 -10.88
N SER A 118 -5.62 -8.50 -10.74
CA SER A 118 -5.96 -7.09 -10.52
C SER A 118 -5.65 -6.68 -9.07
N VAL A 119 -5.14 -5.45 -8.93
CA VAL A 119 -4.91 -4.79 -7.64
C VAL A 119 -5.67 -3.47 -7.67
N ARG A 120 -6.66 -3.30 -6.78
CA ARG A 120 -7.57 -2.14 -6.78
C ARG A 120 -7.62 -1.44 -5.45
N MET A 121 -8.10 -0.19 -5.50
CA MET A 121 -8.38 0.63 -4.33
C MET A 121 -9.86 1.05 -4.33
N LEU A 122 -10.50 0.98 -3.16
CA LEU A 122 -11.83 1.53 -2.90
C LEU A 122 -11.73 2.83 -2.08
N PRO A 123 -11.54 3.98 -2.72
CA PRO A 123 -11.23 5.24 -2.03
C PRO A 123 -12.42 5.84 -1.28
N THR A 124 -13.63 5.39 -1.58
CA THR A 124 -14.86 5.91 -0.97
C THR A 124 -15.42 5.01 0.13
N LEU A 125 -14.85 3.81 0.31
CA LEU A 125 -15.30 2.90 1.34
C LEU A 125 -14.82 3.39 2.71
N GLY A 126 -15.76 3.82 3.55
CA GLY A 126 -15.50 4.24 4.93
C GLY A 126 -15.29 3.06 5.89
N GLY A 127 -15.24 3.35 7.18
CA GLY A 127 -15.14 2.30 8.20
C GLY A 127 -13.75 1.68 8.33
N THR A 128 -12.72 2.42 7.98
CA THR A 128 -11.32 2.02 8.05
C THR A 128 -10.50 3.15 8.66
N TRP A 129 -9.71 2.83 9.66
CA TRP A 129 -8.93 3.81 10.43
C TRP A 129 -7.54 3.27 10.77
N GLU A 130 -6.64 4.21 11.01
CA GLU A 130 -5.28 3.96 11.52
C GLU A 130 -4.82 5.13 12.38
N ASN A 131 -3.77 4.93 13.17
CA ASN A 131 -3.14 6.00 13.92
C ASN A 131 -2.09 6.73 13.08
N SER A 132 -1.84 7.98 13.42
CA SER A 132 -0.70 8.74 12.89
C SER A 132 0.43 8.80 13.90
N PRO A 133 1.69 8.91 13.45
CA PRO A 133 2.80 9.19 14.35
C PRO A 133 2.54 10.44 15.20
N PRO A 134 2.77 10.39 16.52
CA PRO A 134 2.41 11.45 17.43
C PRO A 134 3.32 12.69 17.34
N SER A 135 4.50 12.57 16.73
CA SER A 135 5.47 13.65 16.61
C SER A 135 6.21 13.64 15.28
N LEU A 136 6.83 14.78 14.95
CA LEU A 136 7.69 14.90 13.75
C LEU A 136 8.89 13.94 13.79
N LEU A 137 9.43 13.65 14.99
CA LEU A 137 10.54 12.71 15.13
C LEU A 137 10.11 11.26 14.77
N ASP A 138 8.90 10.88 15.16
CA ASP A 138 8.35 9.57 14.81
C ASP A 138 8.08 9.46 13.31
N VAL A 139 7.59 10.54 12.68
CA VAL A 139 7.45 10.63 11.21
C VAL A 139 8.81 10.44 10.55
N ALA A 140 9.83 11.19 10.98
CA ALA A 140 11.16 11.10 10.40
C ALA A 140 11.77 9.68 10.55
N ALA A 141 11.54 9.01 11.68
CA ALA A 141 11.99 7.65 11.91
C ALA A 141 11.28 6.63 10.99
N ARG A 142 9.97 6.80 10.77
CA ARG A 142 9.16 6.00 9.85
C ARG A 142 9.63 6.22 8.40
N ASP A 143 9.70 7.46 7.97
CA ASP A 143 10.03 7.84 6.60
C ASP A 143 11.45 7.41 6.21
N ARG A 144 12.38 7.42 7.17
CA ARG A 144 13.72 6.86 6.98
C ARG A 144 13.70 5.37 6.65
N ARG A 145 12.82 4.59 7.28
CA ARG A 145 12.66 3.17 6.96
C ARG A 145 12.04 2.98 5.57
N TRP A 146 11.04 3.79 5.22
CA TRP A 146 10.43 3.76 3.91
C TRP A 146 11.40 4.17 2.81
N ALA A 147 12.17 5.25 3.02
CA ALA A 147 13.21 5.66 2.09
C ALA A 147 14.23 4.54 1.81
N GLN A 148 14.64 3.79 2.85
CA GLN A 148 15.53 2.65 2.65
C GLN A 148 14.86 1.55 1.81
N GLY A 149 13.59 1.24 2.06
CA GLY A 149 12.82 0.28 1.27
C GLY A 149 12.68 0.72 -0.18
N ASN A 150 12.39 2.01 -0.40
CA ASN A 150 12.25 2.58 -1.74
C ASN A 150 13.58 2.52 -2.54
N ILE A 151 14.72 2.71 -1.90
CA ILE A 151 16.04 2.51 -2.55
C ILE A 151 16.20 1.07 -3.03
N GLN A 152 15.70 0.08 -2.30
CA GLN A 152 15.74 -1.32 -2.73
C GLN A 152 14.87 -1.59 -3.96
N HIS A 153 13.82 -0.78 -4.20
CA HIS A 153 12.99 -0.91 -5.40
C HIS A 153 13.79 -0.71 -6.69
N LEU A 154 14.85 0.11 -6.68
CA LEU A 154 15.74 0.28 -7.83
C LEU A 154 16.35 -1.05 -8.30
N ALA A 155 16.62 -1.97 -7.38
CA ALA A 155 17.11 -3.30 -7.70
C ALA A 155 16.02 -4.22 -8.29
N VAL A 156 14.75 -3.94 -7.98
CA VAL A 156 13.59 -4.76 -8.41
C VAL A 156 13.01 -4.27 -9.73
N ILE A 157 13.05 -2.94 -10.00
CA ILE A 157 12.51 -2.32 -11.23
C ILE A 157 13.05 -2.98 -12.51
N GLY A 158 14.32 -3.43 -12.50
CA GLY A 158 14.95 -4.13 -13.61
C GLY A 158 14.53 -5.58 -13.80
N ALA A 159 13.74 -6.15 -12.91
CA ALA A 159 13.36 -7.56 -12.97
C ALA A 159 12.53 -7.89 -14.22
N ARG A 160 12.76 -9.10 -14.77
CA ARG A 160 12.02 -9.56 -15.95
C ARG A 160 10.53 -9.75 -15.63
N GLY A 161 9.68 -9.37 -16.57
CA GLY A 161 8.22 -9.52 -16.47
C GLY A 161 7.49 -8.35 -15.81
N PHE A 162 8.20 -7.30 -15.37
CA PHE A 162 7.54 -6.04 -15.00
C PHE A 162 7.22 -5.23 -16.26
N THR A 163 5.95 -4.82 -16.39
CA THR A 163 5.50 -3.93 -17.46
C THR A 163 6.02 -2.50 -17.21
N TRP A 164 5.95 -1.65 -18.23
CA TRP A 164 6.32 -0.24 -18.09
C TRP A 164 5.49 0.47 -17.01
N SER A 165 4.21 0.19 -16.91
CA SER A 165 3.32 0.69 -15.85
C SER A 165 3.77 0.26 -14.45
N ASN A 166 4.25 -0.97 -14.29
CA ASN A 166 4.82 -1.44 -13.03
C ASN A 166 6.08 -0.68 -12.63
N ARG A 167 6.93 -0.31 -13.62
CA ARG A 167 8.17 0.44 -13.39
C ARG A 167 7.88 1.90 -13.04
N ALA A 168 7.03 2.58 -13.81
CA ALA A 168 6.68 3.98 -13.56
C ALA A 168 6.07 4.20 -12.17
N ARG A 169 5.23 3.28 -11.70
CA ARG A 169 4.56 3.39 -10.39
C ARG A 169 5.46 3.11 -9.19
N SER A 170 6.58 2.44 -9.38
CA SER A 170 7.58 2.28 -8.32
C SER A 170 8.38 3.57 -8.10
N GLU A 171 8.41 4.48 -9.10
CA GLU A 171 9.11 5.76 -9.02
C GLU A 171 8.26 6.86 -8.35
N GLU A 172 6.92 6.78 -8.40
CA GLU A 172 6.03 7.80 -7.82
C GLU A 172 6.20 7.97 -6.31
N HIS A 173 6.60 6.91 -5.59
CA HIS A 173 6.82 6.97 -4.14
C HIS A 173 8.22 7.39 -3.71
N THR A 174 9.15 7.57 -4.65
CA THR A 174 10.47 8.12 -4.32
C THR A 174 10.49 9.64 -4.32
N SER A 175 9.39 10.29 -4.69
CA SER A 175 9.28 11.75 -4.86
C SER A 175 8.34 12.45 -3.86
N GLU A 176 7.73 11.74 -2.91
CA GLU A 176 7.01 12.30 -1.76
C GLU A 176 7.85 12.17 -0.48
#